data_5e144d4baea4ef593808d8e3e1c1afe2
#
_entry.id   5e144d4baea4ef593808d8e3e1c1afe2
#
_cell.length_a   1.000
_cell.length_b   1.000
_cell.length_c   1.000
_cell.angle_alpha   90.00
_cell.angle_beta   90.00
_cell.angle_gamma   90.00
#
_symmetry.space_group_name_H-M   'P 1'
#
loop_
_entity.id
_entity.type
_entity.pdbx_description
1 polymer ?
#
loop_
_entity_poly.entity_id
_entity_poly.type
_entity_poly.pdbx_seq_one_letter_code
_entity_poly.pdbx_strand_id
1 'polypeptide(L)'
;MNQPKTYTAASNQRYILRELWHYDRSTIFYALAEIITQIGKGFGTILIPSMIVAFLEQYQKGMITQETLPGAVAKLVTFFGGYSIWCIITGYLKRRNQFQYVKFRCGTMIECTYQKYMSLDYVQCEDEKVQQLLKKAGEAVSGNYRGIEGVLHYDVELLKEAGALILYLSLIHISEPTRLQLI
;
A
#
# COMPACT_ATOMS: atom_id res chain seq x y z
N MET A 1 12.13 41.97 1.55
CA MET A 1 11.68 40.87 2.44
C MET A 1 10.92 39.87 1.59
N ASN A 2 11.55 38.74 1.22
CA ASN A 2 10.83 37.68 0.51
C ASN A 2 9.86 37.01 1.49
N GLN A 3 8.57 37.03 1.16
CA GLN A 3 7.57 36.29 1.93
C GLN A 3 7.95 34.81 2.00
N PRO A 4 7.81 34.15 3.14
CA PRO A 4 8.08 32.72 3.25
C PRO A 4 7.17 31.97 2.27
N LYS A 5 7.77 31.20 1.37
CA LYS A 5 7.02 30.33 0.44
C LYS A 5 6.14 29.38 1.27
N THR A 6 4.84 29.55 1.21
CA THR A 6 3.89 28.60 1.79
C THR A 6 3.78 27.41 0.86
N TYR A 7 4.29 26.26 1.30
CA TYR A 7 4.17 25.01 0.56
C TYR A 7 2.83 24.34 0.88
N THR A 8 2.07 24.01 -0.15
CA THR A 8 0.82 23.25 0.00
C THR A 8 1.12 21.77 0.19
N ALA A 9 0.21 21.01 0.79
CA ALA A 9 0.34 19.55 0.97
C ALA A 9 0.62 18.84 -0.38
N ALA A 10 -0.11 19.23 -1.43
CA ALA A 10 0.06 18.68 -2.77
C ALA A 10 1.46 18.97 -3.37
N SER A 11 2.02 20.17 -3.10
CA SER A 11 3.37 20.53 -3.52
C SER A 11 4.42 19.66 -2.82
N ASN A 12 4.25 19.44 -1.52
CA ASN A 12 5.14 18.60 -0.73
C ASN A 12 5.07 17.13 -1.19
N GLN A 13 3.87 16.61 -1.43
CA GLN A 13 3.67 15.25 -1.94
C GLN A 13 4.33 15.06 -3.31
N ARG A 14 4.13 16.00 -4.23
CA ARG A 14 4.78 15.97 -5.55
C ARG A 14 6.31 15.99 -5.42
N TYR A 15 6.84 16.77 -4.48
CA TYR A 15 8.27 16.81 -4.20
C TYR A 15 8.78 15.45 -3.73
N ILE A 16 8.12 14.84 -2.73
CA ILE A 16 8.50 13.53 -2.17
C ILE A 16 8.50 12.44 -3.27
N LEU A 17 7.44 12.39 -4.09
CA LEU A 17 7.34 11.42 -5.18
C LEU A 17 8.41 11.63 -6.25
N ARG A 18 8.76 12.88 -6.57
CA ARG A 18 9.82 13.19 -7.51
C ARG A 18 11.19 12.74 -6.98
N GLU A 19 11.49 13.04 -5.72
CA GLU A 19 12.76 12.62 -5.11
C GLU A 19 12.85 11.09 -4.99
N LEU A 20 11.74 10.42 -4.63
CA LEU A 20 11.69 8.96 -4.64
C LEU A 20 11.92 8.37 -6.03
N TRP A 21 11.37 8.99 -7.08
CA TRP A 21 11.59 8.59 -8.47
C TRP A 21 13.07 8.70 -8.88
N HIS A 22 13.75 9.75 -8.43
CA HIS A 22 15.18 9.93 -8.69
C HIS A 22 16.03 8.95 -7.86
N TYR A 23 15.62 8.66 -6.65
CA TYR A 23 16.32 7.73 -5.76
C TYR A 23 16.24 6.28 -6.25
N ASP A 24 15.04 5.77 -6.46
CA ASP A 24 14.81 4.41 -6.97
C ASP A 24 13.44 4.28 -7.66
N ARG A 25 13.45 4.31 -8.99
CA ARG A 25 12.25 4.15 -9.81
C ARG A 25 11.54 2.82 -9.55
N SER A 26 12.29 1.77 -9.23
CA SER A 26 11.72 0.45 -9.01
C SER A 26 10.77 0.43 -7.82
N THR A 27 11.02 1.26 -6.80
CA THR A 27 10.16 1.36 -5.61
C THR A 27 8.73 1.77 -5.96
N ILE A 28 8.53 2.67 -6.92
CA ILE A 28 7.19 3.08 -7.35
C ILE A 28 6.45 1.94 -8.04
N PHE A 29 7.13 1.17 -8.92
CA PHE A 29 6.53 -0.01 -9.55
C PHE A 29 6.15 -1.09 -8.54
N TYR A 30 7.00 -1.33 -7.54
CA TYR A 30 6.69 -2.28 -6.48
C TYR A 30 5.58 -1.78 -5.54
N ALA A 31 5.45 -0.46 -5.33
CA ALA A 31 4.32 0.12 -4.60
C ALA A 31 3.00 -0.10 -5.37
N LEU A 32 2.99 0.10 -6.70
CA LEU A 32 1.83 -0.21 -7.53
C LEU A 32 1.48 -1.71 -7.50
N ALA A 33 2.48 -2.58 -7.59
CA ALA A 33 2.28 -4.02 -7.48
C ALA A 33 1.73 -4.41 -6.09
N GLU A 34 2.19 -3.77 -5.03
CA GLU A 34 1.65 -3.95 -3.67
C GLU A 34 0.18 -3.56 -3.61
N ILE A 35 -0.20 -2.39 -4.15
CA ILE A 35 -1.59 -1.93 -4.17
C ILE A 35 -2.48 -2.96 -4.88
N ILE A 36 -2.11 -3.39 -6.09
CA ILE A 36 -2.87 -4.36 -6.88
C ILE A 36 -3.02 -5.69 -6.13
N THR A 37 -1.93 -6.21 -5.56
CA THR A 37 -1.96 -7.48 -4.85
C THR A 37 -2.73 -7.41 -3.53
N GLN A 38 -2.69 -6.29 -2.83
CA GLN A 38 -3.47 -6.05 -1.61
C GLN A 38 -4.98 -5.98 -1.90
N ILE A 39 -5.37 -5.29 -2.97
CA ILE A 39 -6.76 -5.24 -3.42
C ILE A 39 -7.24 -6.67 -3.74
N GLY A 40 -6.45 -7.44 -4.51
CA GLY A 40 -6.77 -8.84 -4.83
C GLY A 40 -6.88 -9.75 -3.60
N LYS A 41 -6.03 -9.53 -2.59
CA LYS A 41 -6.11 -10.26 -1.31
C LYS A 41 -7.44 -10.03 -0.59
N GLY A 42 -7.99 -8.82 -0.64
CA GLY A 42 -9.29 -8.50 -0.04
C GLY A 42 -10.42 -9.38 -0.57
N PHE A 43 -10.40 -9.75 -1.85
CA PHE A 43 -11.40 -10.65 -2.43
C PHE A 43 -11.34 -12.07 -1.85
N GLY A 44 -10.16 -12.55 -1.48
CA GLY A 44 -10.02 -13.88 -0.89
C GLY A 44 -10.82 -14.04 0.40
N THR A 45 -10.97 -12.98 1.19
CA THR A 45 -11.75 -13.02 2.43
C THR A 45 -13.24 -13.27 2.20
N ILE A 46 -13.75 -12.92 1.01
CA ILE A 46 -15.14 -13.17 0.60
C ILE A 46 -15.24 -14.48 -0.17
N LEU A 47 -14.31 -14.75 -1.08
CA LEU A 47 -14.35 -15.94 -1.93
C LEU A 47 -14.14 -17.24 -1.14
N ILE A 48 -13.29 -17.24 -0.11
CA ILE A 48 -13.00 -18.44 0.68
C ILE A 48 -14.26 -18.98 1.38
N PRO A 49 -14.99 -18.18 2.18
CA PRO A 49 -16.23 -18.65 2.79
C PRO A 49 -17.28 -19.08 1.76
N SER A 50 -17.45 -18.34 0.66
CA SER A 50 -18.43 -18.67 -0.37
C SER A 50 -18.12 -19.98 -1.07
N MET A 51 -16.85 -20.27 -1.35
CA MET A 51 -16.44 -21.56 -1.93
C MET A 51 -16.65 -22.74 -0.97
N ILE A 52 -16.42 -22.56 0.32
CA ILE A 52 -16.68 -23.59 1.34
C ILE A 52 -18.19 -23.88 1.41
N VAL A 53 -19.01 -22.83 1.47
CA VAL A 53 -20.49 -22.99 1.50
C VAL A 53 -20.97 -23.69 0.23
N ALA A 54 -20.53 -23.27 -0.95
CA ALA A 54 -20.89 -23.89 -2.22
C ALA A 54 -20.49 -25.38 -2.28
N PHE A 55 -19.31 -25.71 -1.76
CA PHE A 55 -18.88 -27.12 -1.65
C PHE A 55 -19.79 -27.93 -0.75
N LEU A 56 -20.15 -27.41 0.44
CA LEU A 56 -21.03 -28.07 1.38
C LEU A 56 -22.44 -28.28 0.81
N GLU A 57 -22.99 -27.27 0.13
CA GLU A 57 -24.28 -27.36 -0.54
C GLU A 57 -24.30 -28.44 -1.64
N GLN A 58 -23.24 -28.49 -2.47
CA GLN A 58 -23.11 -29.52 -3.51
C GLN A 58 -23.01 -30.93 -2.92
N TYR A 59 -22.29 -31.05 -1.80
CA TYR A 59 -22.20 -32.32 -1.08
C TYR A 59 -23.57 -32.75 -0.49
N GLN A 60 -24.30 -31.85 0.15
CA GLN A 60 -25.64 -32.12 0.70
C GLN A 60 -26.66 -32.47 -0.39
N LYS A 61 -26.58 -31.83 -1.57
CA LYS A 61 -27.46 -32.13 -2.69
C LYS A 61 -27.11 -33.44 -3.43
N GLY A 62 -26.11 -34.18 -2.96
CA GLY A 62 -25.66 -35.43 -3.56
C GLY A 62 -24.95 -35.24 -4.93
N MET A 63 -24.60 -34.03 -5.31
CA MET A 63 -23.87 -33.76 -6.55
C MET A 63 -22.40 -34.19 -6.46
N ILE A 64 -21.86 -34.27 -5.27
CA ILE A 64 -20.52 -34.79 -5.00
C ILE A 64 -20.70 -36.21 -4.41
N THR A 65 -20.40 -37.21 -5.26
CA THR A 65 -20.39 -38.64 -4.87
C THR A 65 -19.02 -39.03 -4.32
N GLN A 66 -18.90 -40.21 -3.74
CA GLN A 66 -17.62 -40.72 -3.23
C GLN A 66 -16.54 -40.78 -4.32
N GLU A 67 -16.92 -41.02 -5.56
CA GLU A 67 -15.98 -41.05 -6.70
C GLU A 67 -15.49 -39.65 -7.10
N THR A 68 -16.35 -38.63 -7.00
CA THR A 68 -16.01 -37.25 -7.39
C THR A 68 -15.44 -36.42 -6.24
N LEU A 69 -15.58 -36.90 -4.99
CA LEU A 69 -15.10 -36.21 -3.79
C LEU A 69 -13.60 -35.87 -3.83
N PRO A 70 -12.68 -36.79 -4.21
CA PRO A 70 -11.25 -36.46 -4.28
C PRO A 70 -10.95 -35.33 -5.24
N GLY A 71 -11.63 -35.28 -6.40
CA GLY A 71 -11.48 -34.22 -7.39
C GLY A 71 -11.99 -32.86 -6.88
N ALA A 72 -13.12 -32.84 -6.15
CA ALA A 72 -13.67 -31.63 -5.55
C ALA A 72 -12.77 -31.09 -4.44
N VAL A 73 -12.24 -31.96 -3.58
CA VAL A 73 -11.26 -31.60 -2.55
C VAL A 73 -9.96 -31.08 -3.16
N ALA A 74 -9.46 -31.73 -4.22
CA ALA A 74 -8.25 -31.28 -4.92
C ALA A 74 -8.40 -29.85 -5.46
N LYS A 75 -9.56 -29.49 -6.03
CA LYS A 75 -9.85 -28.12 -6.47
C LYS A 75 -9.78 -27.10 -5.32
N LEU A 76 -10.37 -27.42 -4.17
CA LEU A 76 -10.29 -26.56 -2.98
C LEU A 76 -8.85 -26.40 -2.50
N VAL A 77 -8.09 -27.50 -2.38
CA VAL A 77 -6.69 -27.46 -1.95
C VAL A 77 -5.84 -26.63 -2.91
N THR A 78 -6.04 -26.78 -4.21
CA THR A 78 -5.33 -25.98 -5.24
C THR A 78 -5.66 -24.50 -5.10
N PHE A 79 -6.93 -24.16 -4.89
CA PHE A 79 -7.36 -22.77 -4.70
C PHE A 79 -6.73 -22.17 -3.43
N PHE A 80 -6.81 -22.86 -2.30
CA PHE A 80 -6.21 -22.38 -1.05
C PHE A 80 -4.69 -22.28 -1.14
N GLY A 81 -4.04 -23.23 -1.81
CA GLY A 81 -2.59 -23.17 -2.08
C GLY A 81 -2.21 -21.95 -2.91
N GLY A 82 -2.93 -21.69 -3.99
CA GLY A 82 -2.74 -20.52 -4.84
C GLY A 82 -2.96 -19.20 -4.07
N TYR A 83 -4.03 -19.13 -3.28
CA TYR A 83 -4.29 -17.96 -2.45
C TYR A 83 -3.23 -17.75 -1.37
N SER A 84 -2.70 -18.82 -0.77
CA SER A 84 -1.60 -18.73 0.20
C SER A 84 -0.32 -18.17 -0.44
N ILE A 85 0.02 -18.61 -1.66
CA ILE A 85 1.15 -18.07 -2.43
C ILE A 85 0.93 -16.58 -2.71
N TRP A 86 -0.29 -16.20 -3.11
CA TRP A 86 -0.66 -14.80 -3.32
C TRP A 86 -0.45 -13.95 -2.05
N CYS A 87 -0.88 -14.44 -0.88
CA CYS A 87 -0.67 -13.78 0.39
C CYS A 87 0.82 -13.60 0.73
N ILE A 88 1.64 -14.60 0.44
CA ILE A 88 3.11 -14.54 0.64
C ILE A 88 3.72 -13.46 -0.24
N ILE A 89 3.38 -13.43 -1.54
CA ILE A 89 3.86 -12.41 -2.48
C ILE A 89 3.47 -11.01 -2.01
N THR A 90 2.21 -10.83 -1.61
CA THR A 90 1.70 -9.54 -1.09
C THR A 90 2.47 -9.10 0.15
N GLY A 91 2.71 -10.03 1.10
CA GLY A 91 3.49 -9.77 2.31
C GLY A 91 4.94 -9.40 2.01
N TYR A 92 5.56 -10.06 1.03
CA TYR A 92 6.91 -9.75 0.56
C TYR A 92 6.99 -8.34 -0.03
N LEU A 93 6.07 -7.97 -0.94
CA LEU A 93 6.03 -6.65 -1.57
C LEU A 93 5.88 -5.54 -0.52
N LYS A 94 4.94 -5.70 0.42
CA LYS A 94 4.74 -4.76 1.53
C LYS A 94 6.02 -4.55 2.34
N ARG A 95 6.66 -5.62 2.79
CA ARG A 95 7.88 -5.56 3.60
C ARG A 95 9.04 -4.93 2.83
N ARG A 96 9.18 -5.27 1.54
CA ARG A 96 10.20 -4.69 0.66
C ARG A 96 10.02 -3.17 0.53
N ASN A 97 8.80 -2.71 0.27
CA ASN A 97 8.50 -1.28 0.11
C ASN A 97 8.75 -0.52 1.41
N GLN A 98 8.31 -1.04 2.55
CA GLN A 98 8.62 -0.45 3.86
C GLN A 98 10.11 -0.24 4.05
N PHE A 99 10.92 -1.24 3.71
CA PHE A 99 12.37 -1.14 3.81
C PHE A 99 12.97 -0.09 2.87
N GLN A 100 12.44 0.04 1.65
CA GLN A 100 12.89 1.07 0.70
C GLN A 100 12.49 2.47 1.14
N TYR A 101 11.34 2.67 1.76
CA TYR A 101 10.94 3.97 2.31
C TYR A 101 11.85 4.40 3.45
N VAL A 102 12.24 3.47 4.33
CA VAL A 102 13.24 3.75 5.37
C VAL A 102 14.58 4.12 4.76
N LYS A 103 15.05 3.37 3.74
CA LYS A 103 16.30 3.69 3.03
C LYS A 103 16.26 5.06 2.38
N PHE A 104 15.15 5.41 1.72
CA PHE A 104 14.95 6.71 1.09
C PHE A 104 15.01 7.84 2.14
N ARG A 105 14.29 7.68 3.26
CA ARG A 105 14.34 8.64 4.36
C ARG A 105 15.76 8.83 4.88
N CYS A 106 16.43 7.74 5.22
CA CYS A 106 17.76 7.79 5.83
C CYS A 106 18.85 8.21 4.83
N GLY A 107 18.86 7.61 3.65
CA GLY A 107 19.94 7.80 2.67
C GLY A 107 19.81 9.05 1.80
N THR A 108 18.62 9.66 1.75
CA THR A 108 18.43 10.88 0.94
C THR A 108 18.06 12.07 1.83
N MET A 109 16.97 11.95 2.61
CA MET A 109 16.41 13.11 3.29
C MET A 109 17.22 13.52 4.53
N ILE A 110 17.62 12.55 5.34
CA ILE A 110 18.46 12.82 6.53
C ILE A 110 19.85 13.29 6.07
N GLU A 111 20.42 12.60 5.10
CA GLU A 111 21.74 12.94 4.57
C GLU A 111 21.77 14.35 3.95
N CYS A 112 20.80 14.72 3.11
CA CYS A 112 20.68 16.05 2.55
C CYS A 112 20.54 17.13 3.63
N THR A 113 19.74 16.85 4.68
CA THR A 113 19.56 17.78 5.79
C THR A 113 20.87 17.96 6.56
N TYR A 114 21.59 16.87 6.82
CA TYR A 114 22.86 16.90 7.51
C TYR A 114 23.94 17.62 6.71
N GLN A 115 24.09 17.31 5.42
CA GLN A 115 25.06 17.98 4.53
C GLN A 115 24.78 19.49 4.45
N LYS A 116 23.49 19.87 4.37
CA LYS A 116 23.10 21.27 4.36
C LYS A 116 23.49 21.97 5.66
N TYR A 117 23.23 21.33 6.80
CA TYR A 117 23.59 21.87 8.10
C TYR A 117 25.10 22.05 8.26
N MET A 118 25.89 21.03 7.85
CA MET A 118 27.36 21.07 7.91
C MET A 118 27.98 22.08 6.95
N SER A 119 27.25 22.55 5.94
CA SER A 119 27.70 23.60 5.01
C SER A 119 27.42 25.03 5.50
N LEU A 120 26.79 25.20 6.63
CA LEU A 120 26.47 26.52 7.22
C LEU A 120 27.65 27.04 8.03
N ASP A 121 27.86 28.37 7.98
CA ASP A 121 28.83 29.04 8.86
C ASP A 121 28.32 29.04 10.31
N TYR A 122 29.27 29.11 11.25
CA TYR A 122 28.95 29.09 12.68
C TYR A 122 27.88 30.14 13.08
N VAL A 123 28.00 31.36 12.56
CA VAL A 123 27.05 32.48 12.80
C VAL A 123 25.65 32.12 12.28
N GLN A 124 25.56 31.40 11.15
CA GLN A 124 24.27 30.95 10.60
C GLN A 124 23.67 29.82 11.44
N CYS A 125 24.49 28.97 12.04
CA CYS A 125 24.02 27.91 12.93
C CYS A 125 23.41 28.45 14.22
N GLU A 126 23.80 29.63 14.70
CA GLU A 126 23.24 30.29 15.89
C GLU A 126 21.97 31.11 15.58
N ASP A 127 21.65 31.33 14.30
CA ASP A 127 20.42 32.05 13.91
C ASP A 127 19.18 31.23 14.32
N GLU A 128 18.31 31.87 15.11
CA GLU A 128 17.06 31.24 15.62
C GLU A 128 16.17 30.72 14.48
N LYS A 129 16.12 31.39 13.33
CA LYS A 129 15.35 30.97 12.17
C LYS A 129 15.91 29.69 11.56
N VAL A 130 17.24 29.58 11.49
CA VAL A 130 17.92 28.38 10.99
C VAL A 130 17.68 27.22 11.95
N GLN A 131 17.77 27.45 13.24
CA GLN A 131 17.45 26.41 14.25
C GLN A 131 16.00 25.94 14.16
N GLN A 132 15.05 26.85 13.98
CA GLN A 132 13.63 26.48 13.79
C GLN A 132 13.41 25.67 12.49
N LEU A 133 14.10 26.02 11.39
CA LEU A 133 14.04 25.26 10.14
C LEU A 133 14.66 23.86 10.29
N LEU A 134 15.78 23.76 10.99
CA LEU A 134 16.44 22.49 11.28
C LEU A 134 15.53 21.58 12.12
N LYS A 135 14.89 22.13 13.14
CA LYS A 135 13.90 21.41 13.96
C LYS A 135 12.76 20.85 13.10
N LYS A 136 12.17 21.69 12.23
CA LYS A 136 11.10 21.25 11.30
C LYS A 136 11.58 20.18 10.34
N ALA A 137 12.80 20.32 9.80
CA ALA A 137 13.41 19.30 8.94
C ALA A 137 13.61 17.98 9.69
N GLY A 138 14.08 18.05 10.94
CA GLY A 138 14.20 16.88 11.83
C GLY A 138 12.86 16.20 12.11
N GLU A 139 11.82 16.98 12.36
CA GLU A 139 10.45 16.46 12.56
C GLU A 139 9.92 15.75 11.31
N ALA A 140 10.23 16.26 10.09
CA ALA A 140 9.83 15.66 8.83
C ALA A 140 10.46 14.28 8.58
N VAL A 141 11.60 13.98 9.20
CA VAL A 141 12.33 12.71 9.04
C VAL A 141 12.40 11.88 10.32
N SER A 142 11.68 12.28 11.37
CA SER A 142 11.88 11.82 12.76
C SER A 142 11.46 10.39 13.05
N GLY A 143 10.74 9.70 12.17
CA GLY A 143 10.27 8.38 12.54
C GLY A 143 9.59 7.59 11.43
N ASN A 144 9.44 6.29 11.67
CA ASN A 144 8.66 5.39 10.86
C ASN A 144 7.18 5.79 10.94
N TYR A 145 6.48 5.74 9.82
CA TYR A 145 5.06 6.12 9.71
C TYR A 145 4.75 7.58 10.07
N ARG A 146 5.78 8.46 10.13
CA ARG A 146 5.63 9.90 10.34
C ARG A 146 6.43 10.68 9.29
N GLY A 147 6.08 11.96 9.12
CA GLY A 147 6.76 12.83 8.18
C GLY A 147 6.74 12.27 6.75
N ILE A 148 7.88 12.29 6.08
CA ILE A 148 8.03 11.89 4.67
C ILE A 148 7.71 10.40 4.46
N GLU A 149 8.20 9.53 5.35
CA GLU A 149 7.92 8.09 5.27
C GLU A 149 6.44 7.81 5.49
N GLY A 150 5.81 8.52 6.46
CA GLY A 150 4.37 8.40 6.71
C GLY A 150 3.53 8.76 5.50
N VAL A 151 3.88 9.80 4.75
CA VAL A 151 3.17 10.20 3.53
C VAL A 151 3.15 9.05 2.52
N LEU A 152 4.30 8.41 2.26
CA LEU A 152 4.40 7.29 1.31
C LEU A 152 3.55 6.09 1.77
N HIS A 153 3.55 5.78 3.06
CA HIS A 153 2.71 4.71 3.60
C HIS A 153 1.22 5.01 3.46
N TYR A 154 0.79 6.22 3.83
CA TYR A 154 -0.62 6.62 3.76
C TYR A 154 -1.12 6.73 2.32
N ASP A 155 -0.27 7.14 1.36
CA ASP A 155 -0.62 7.16 -0.06
C ASP A 155 -0.95 5.76 -0.58
N VAL A 156 -0.12 4.76 -0.25
CA VAL A 156 -0.35 3.36 -0.63
C VAL A 156 -1.62 2.82 0.02
N GLU A 157 -1.81 3.07 1.32
CA GLU A 157 -3.02 2.64 2.05
C GLU A 157 -4.28 3.29 1.47
N LEU A 158 -4.26 4.60 1.18
CA LEU A 158 -5.39 5.32 0.60
C LEU A 158 -5.76 4.76 -0.78
N LEU A 159 -4.78 4.55 -1.66
CA LEU A 159 -5.01 4.00 -3.00
C LEU A 159 -5.53 2.57 -2.95
N LYS A 160 -5.05 1.77 -2.02
CA LYS A 160 -5.53 0.40 -1.77
C LYS A 160 -7.00 0.40 -1.34
N GLU A 161 -7.36 1.20 -0.33
CA GLU A 161 -8.74 1.26 0.16
C GLU A 161 -9.70 1.84 -0.89
N ALA A 162 -9.28 2.89 -1.61
CA ALA A 162 -10.07 3.43 -2.71
C ALA A 162 -10.27 2.42 -3.85
N GLY A 163 -9.23 1.69 -4.23
CA GLY A 163 -9.31 0.63 -5.23
C GLY A 163 -10.22 -0.53 -4.79
N ALA A 164 -10.12 -0.95 -3.54
CA ALA A 164 -11.00 -1.98 -2.98
C ALA A 164 -12.47 -1.52 -3.00
N LEU A 165 -12.75 -0.28 -2.58
CA LEU A 165 -14.10 0.29 -2.61
C LEU A 165 -14.70 0.30 -4.02
N ILE A 166 -13.94 0.77 -5.02
CA ILE A 166 -14.39 0.79 -6.42
C ILE A 166 -14.74 -0.62 -6.90
N LEU A 167 -13.91 -1.60 -6.59
CA LEU A 167 -14.17 -2.98 -7.01
C LEU A 167 -15.39 -3.58 -6.29
N TYR A 168 -15.57 -3.36 -4.99
CA TYR A 168 -16.74 -3.82 -4.27
C TYR A 168 -18.03 -3.22 -4.81
N LEU A 169 -18.04 -1.91 -5.08
CA LEU A 169 -19.19 -1.23 -5.68
C LEU A 169 -19.51 -1.78 -7.07
N SER A 170 -18.48 -2.05 -7.90
CA SER A 170 -18.64 -2.68 -9.21
C SER A 170 -19.27 -4.07 -9.11
N LEU A 171 -18.84 -4.89 -8.14
CA LEU A 171 -19.42 -6.22 -7.93
C LEU A 171 -20.87 -6.17 -7.47
N ILE A 172 -21.22 -5.25 -6.58
CA ILE A 172 -22.61 -5.04 -6.14
C ILE A 172 -23.47 -4.64 -7.36
N HIS A 173 -23.01 -3.69 -8.16
CA HIS A 173 -23.75 -3.22 -9.32
C HIS A 173 -23.97 -4.33 -10.39
N ILE A 174 -23.01 -5.22 -10.57
CA ILE A 174 -23.12 -6.37 -11.48
C ILE A 174 -24.12 -7.42 -10.93
N SER A 175 -24.21 -7.57 -9.61
CA SER A 175 -25.10 -8.58 -8.98
C SER A 175 -26.57 -8.12 -8.86
N GLU A 176 -26.86 -6.82 -8.91
CA GLU A 176 -28.23 -6.27 -8.81
C GLU A 176 -29.14 -6.52 -10.03
N PRO A 177 -28.68 -6.44 -11.29
CA PRO A 177 -29.58 -6.62 -12.44
C PRO A 177 -30.24 -8.00 -12.51
N THR A 178 -29.66 -9.00 -11.87
CA THR A 178 -30.20 -10.36 -11.85
C THR A 178 -31.41 -10.50 -10.90
N ARG A 179 -31.58 -9.62 -9.93
CA ARG A 179 -32.74 -9.66 -9.00
C ARG A 179 -33.95 -8.88 -9.52
N LEU A 180 -33.77 -7.84 -10.34
CA LEU A 180 -34.87 -7.04 -10.90
C LEU A 180 -35.57 -7.70 -12.10
N GLN A 181 -35.00 -8.77 -12.67
CA GLN A 181 -35.64 -9.53 -13.77
C GLN A 181 -36.47 -10.71 -13.27
N LEU A 182 -36.60 -10.93 -11.97
CA LEU A 182 -37.37 -12.03 -11.36
C LEU A 182 -38.63 -11.55 -10.61
N ILE A 183 -39.07 -10.29 -10.85
CA ILE A 183 -40.38 -9.76 -10.45
C ILE A 183 -41.14 -9.40 -11.73
#